data_ad17b0e66ef0ff490ffa0c24e27f82a7
#
_entry.id   ad17b0e66ef0ff490ffa0c24e27f82a7
#
_cell.length_a   1.000
_cell.length_b   1.000
_cell.length_c   1.000
_cell.angle_alpha   90.00
_cell.angle_beta   90.00
_cell.angle_gamma   90.00
#
_symmetry.space_group_name_H-M   'P 1'
#
loop_
_entity.id
_entity.type
_entity.pdbx_description
1 polymer ?
#
loop_
_entity_poly.entity_id
_entity_poly.type
_entity_poly.pdbx_seq_one_letter_code
_entity_poly.pdbx_strand_id
1 'polypeptide(L)'
;AAPEWIQVFPAGTFSGRDGRGPYVCEPEAVIARTRQHNGSLDIPVDYDHQIEFSAANGQPAPAAGWITELEARADGVWGRVEWTEKGRAHVAAREYRYVSPVYYYDEPSGVIQSIESVALTNVPNLTMKALASRGAAHLFTGESSMSFLKTLASVLGVTGAEPTEAAVEAAARSLVQDAHGMKAAMSLMAQTVRADDGTPAGLVKAVQSVAARAERPDVSRYVPVETFNAVNAE
;
A
#
# COMPACT_ATOMS: atom_id res chain seq x y z
N ALA A 1 -24.39 14.06 -10.91
CA ALA A 1 -24.99 13.86 -9.59
C ALA A 1 -23.87 13.57 -8.58
N ALA A 2 -24.08 13.87 -7.29
CA ALA A 2 -23.18 13.44 -6.23
C ALA A 2 -23.25 11.89 -6.11
N PRO A 3 -22.11 11.20 -5.93
CA PRO A 3 -22.10 9.76 -5.76
C PRO A 3 -22.68 9.36 -4.40
N GLU A 4 -23.28 8.20 -4.32
CA GLU A 4 -23.72 7.63 -3.04
C GLU A 4 -22.54 7.03 -2.25
N TRP A 5 -21.59 6.44 -2.97
CA TRP A 5 -20.38 5.84 -2.39
C TRP A 5 -19.13 6.60 -2.77
N ILE A 6 -18.27 6.86 -1.80
CA ILE A 6 -16.97 7.51 -1.98
C ILE A 6 -15.84 6.61 -1.47
N GLN A 7 -14.68 6.65 -2.13
CA GLN A 7 -13.49 5.99 -1.62
C GLN A 7 -12.86 6.84 -0.52
N VAL A 8 -12.71 6.27 0.68
CA VAL A 8 -12.13 6.94 1.84
C VAL A 8 -10.64 6.64 1.99
N PHE A 9 -10.23 5.39 1.71
CA PHE A 9 -8.83 4.98 1.67
C PHE A 9 -8.54 4.04 0.51
N PRO A 10 -7.34 4.07 -0.07
CA PRO A 10 -6.83 2.98 -0.89
C PRO A 10 -6.46 1.78 -0.01
N ALA A 11 -6.53 0.55 -0.55
CA ALA A 11 -6.06 -0.65 0.13
C ALA A 11 -4.53 -0.77 0.10
N GLY A 12 -3.96 -1.45 1.10
CA GLY A 12 -2.53 -1.75 1.16
C GLY A 12 -1.69 -0.59 1.65
N THR A 13 -0.46 -0.50 1.15
CA THR A 13 0.52 0.51 1.58
C THR A 13 0.54 1.70 0.64
N PHE A 14 0.45 2.90 1.19
CA PHE A 14 0.47 4.16 0.43
C PHE A 14 1.12 5.29 1.23
N SER A 15 1.46 6.39 0.55
CA SER A 15 1.98 7.61 1.19
C SER A 15 1.15 8.81 0.78
N GLY A 16 1.13 9.82 1.63
CA GLY A 16 0.55 11.12 1.34
C GLY A 16 1.36 11.87 0.27
N ARG A 17 0.71 12.77 -0.45
CA ARG A 17 1.36 13.66 -1.42
C ARG A 17 2.30 14.68 -0.74
N ASP A 18 2.11 14.89 0.56
CA ASP A 18 2.98 15.69 1.43
C ASP A 18 4.24 14.93 1.91
N GLY A 19 4.42 13.69 1.48
CA GLY A 19 5.55 12.84 1.82
C GLY A 19 5.42 12.09 3.15
N ARG A 20 4.33 12.27 3.90
CA ARG A 20 4.07 11.51 5.13
C ARG A 20 3.66 10.07 4.80
N GLY A 21 3.99 9.15 5.70
CA GLY A 21 3.78 7.72 5.57
C GLY A 21 5.11 6.95 5.56
N PRO A 22 5.17 5.70 5.13
CA PRO A 22 4.04 4.96 4.53
C PRO A 22 2.93 4.65 5.54
N TYR A 23 1.70 4.65 5.06
CA TYR A 23 0.52 4.20 5.81
C TYR A 23 0.09 2.82 5.31
N VAL A 24 -0.54 2.04 6.19
CA VAL A 24 -1.04 0.70 5.88
C VAL A 24 -2.54 0.64 6.15
N CYS A 25 -3.33 0.37 5.12
CA CYS A 25 -4.76 0.19 5.21
C CYS A 25 -5.15 -1.26 4.89
N GLU A 26 -5.65 -1.95 5.91
CA GLU A 26 -6.35 -3.24 5.80
C GLU A 26 -7.84 -2.94 5.93
N PRO A 27 -8.61 -2.91 4.84
CA PRO A 27 -9.96 -2.34 4.83
C PRO A 27 -10.89 -2.87 5.91
N GLU A 28 -10.98 -4.20 6.09
CA GLU A 28 -11.84 -4.82 7.08
C GLU A 28 -11.43 -4.44 8.52
N ALA A 29 -10.13 -4.41 8.78
CA ALA A 29 -9.61 -4.08 10.10
C ALA A 29 -9.82 -2.59 10.44
N VAL A 30 -9.62 -1.69 9.47
CA VAL A 30 -9.90 -0.25 9.64
C VAL A 30 -11.38 -0.04 9.93
N ILE A 31 -12.28 -0.68 9.19
CA ILE A 31 -13.73 -0.58 9.40
C ILE A 31 -14.12 -1.08 10.80
N ALA A 32 -13.60 -2.24 11.21
CA ALA A 32 -13.89 -2.81 12.53
C ALA A 32 -13.45 -1.87 13.65
N ARG A 33 -12.23 -1.33 13.58
CA ARG A 33 -11.70 -0.39 14.56
C ARG A 33 -12.45 0.94 14.55
N THR A 34 -12.81 1.46 13.38
CA THR A 34 -13.62 2.69 13.26
C THR A 34 -14.99 2.52 13.89
N ARG A 35 -15.68 1.40 13.65
CA ARG A 35 -16.95 1.10 14.29
C ARG A 35 -16.83 0.98 15.82
N GLN A 36 -15.75 0.36 16.29
CA GLN A 36 -15.48 0.26 17.73
C GLN A 36 -15.23 1.63 18.36
N HIS A 37 -14.51 2.53 17.66
CA HIS A 37 -14.21 3.87 18.13
C HIS A 37 -15.45 4.77 18.13
N ASN A 38 -16.18 4.81 17.03
CA ASN A 38 -17.30 5.72 16.82
C ASN A 38 -18.61 5.21 17.42
N GLY A 39 -18.73 3.92 17.75
CA GLY A 39 -19.96 3.31 18.23
C GLY A 39 -21.09 3.43 17.19
N SER A 40 -22.15 4.15 17.52
CA SER A 40 -23.30 4.41 16.64
C SER A 40 -23.24 5.76 15.93
N LEU A 41 -22.15 6.50 16.06
CA LEU A 41 -22.02 7.82 15.44
C LEU A 41 -21.61 7.67 13.97
N ASP A 42 -22.30 8.40 13.10
CA ASP A 42 -21.91 8.56 11.71
C ASP A 42 -20.66 9.41 11.57
N ILE A 43 -19.87 9.15 10.52
CA ILE A 43 -18.64 9.90 10.27
C ILE A 43 -19.00 11.16 9.49
N PRO A 44 -18.66 12.36 9.99
CA PRO A 44 -18.99 13.59 9.33
C PRO A 44 -18.17 13.77 8.03
N VAL A 45 -18.84 14.30 7.00
CA VAL A 45 -18.18 14.84 5.83
C VAL A 45 -18.26 16.35 5.88
N ASP A 46 -17.14 17.03 6.00
CA ASP A 46 -17.07 18.48 6.10
C ASP A 46 -16.48 19.17 4.86
N TYR A 47 -16.10 20.43 4.98
CA TYR A 47 -15.44 21.21 3.93
C TYR A 47 -14.05 21.61 4.39
N ASP A 48 -13.03 21.26 3.59
CA ASP A 48 -11.64 21.67 3.77
C ASP A 48 -11.09 21.44 5.19
N HIS A 49 -11.52 20.35 5.86
CA HIS A 49 -11.15 20.01 7.24
C HIS A 49 -11.58 21.06 8.29
N GLN A 50 -12.68 21.77 8.05
CA GLN A 50 -13.13 22.83 8.96
C GLN A 50 -13.48 22.30 10.36
N ILE A 51 -13.88 21.03 10.51
CA ILE A 51 -14.08 20.40 11.81
C ILE A 51 -12.80 20.52 12.65
N GLU A 52 -11.63 20.21 12.08
CA GLU A 52 -10.33 20.26 12.76
C GLU A 52 -9.93 21.69 13.16
N PHE A 53 -10.31 22.67 12.34
CA PHE A 53 -9.91 24.06 12.53
C PHE A 53 -10.92 24.91 13.31
N SER A 54 -12.15 24.43 13.48
CA SER A 54 -13.25 25.21 14.06
C SER A 54 -12.95 25.74 15.45
N ALA A 55 -12.32 24.94 16.30
CA ALA A 55 -11.93 25.37 17.65
C ALA A 55 -10.87 26.49 17.66
N ALA A 56 -9.97 26.48 16.67
CA ALA A 56 -8.88 27.45 16.56
C ALA A 56 -9.31 28.75 15.86
N ASN A 57 -10.19 28.66 14.83
CA ASN A 57 -10.58 29.83 14.04
C ASN A 57 -11.96 30.40 14.39
N GLY A 58 -12.72 29.73 15.27
CA GLY A 58 -14.05 30.15 15.72
C GLY A 58 -15.14 30.14 14.63
N GLN A 59 -14.86 29.51 13.48
CA GLN A 59 -15.83 29.44 12.39
C GLN A 59 -16.68 28.17 12.50
N PRO A 60 -17.94 28.20 12.07
CA PRO A 60 -18.78 27.01 12.01
C PRO A 60 -18.19 25.95 11.09
N ALA A 61 -18.40 24.68 11.46
CA ALA A 61 -18.02 23.52 10.64
C ALA A 61 -19.29 22.75 10.21
N PRO A 62 -20.08 23.26 9.22
CA PRO A 62 -21.27 22.58 8.77
C PRO A 62 -20.89 21.30 8.02
N ALA A 63 -21.65 20.23 8.26
CA ALA A 63 -21.49 19.00 7.50
C ALA A 63 -21.96 19.16 6.04
N ALA A 64 -21.20 18.59 5.12
CA ALA A 64 -21.59 18.40 3.72
C ALA A 64 -22.42 17.10 3.56
N GLY A 65 -22.21 16.15 4.47
CA GLY A 65 -22.89 14.85 4.51
C GLY A 65 -22.42 14.02 5.69
N TRP A 66 -22.90 12.78 5.74
CA TRP A 66 -22.59 11.83 6.80
C TRP A 66 -22.32 10.47 6.18
N ILE A 67 -21.25 9.82 6.56
CA ILE A 67 -21.00 8.43 6.17
C ILE A 67 -21.72 7.54 7.18
N THR A 68 -22.75 6.87 6.71
CA THR A 68 -23.64 6.01 7.51
C THR A 68 -23.25 4.54 7.43
N GLU A 69 -22.44 4.17 6.42
CA GLU A 69 -21.99 2.80 6.21
C GLU A 69 -20.57 2.77 5.65
N LEU A 70 -19.77 1.82 6.13
CA LEU A 70 -18.44 1.53 5.58
C LEU A 70 -18.41 0.12 4.99
N GLU A 71 -17.78 0.00 3.80
CA GLU A 71 -17.61 -1.24 3.05
C GLU A 71 -16.15 -1.44 2.67
N ALA A 72 -15.63 -2.66 2.92
CA ALA A 72 -14.34 -3.08 2.41
C ALA A 72 -14.48 -3.55 0.97
N ARG A 73 -13.73 -2.94 0.06
CA ARG A 73 -13.63 -3.35 -1.35
C ARG A 73 -12.19 -3.68 -1.69
N ALA A 74 -11.98 -4.38 -2.79
CA ALA A 74 -10.64 -4.77 -3.24
C ALA A 74 -9.67 -3.59 -3.42
N ASP A 75 -10.20 -2.39 -3.71
CA ASP A 75 -9.43 -1.16 -3.90
C ASP A 75 -9.41 -0.23 -2.67
N GLY A 76 -10.00 -0.63 -1.55
CA GLY A 76 -9.91 0.11 -0.30
C GLY A 76 -11.17 0.18 0.54
N VAL A 77 -11.21 1.17 1.42
CA VAL A 77 -12.38 1.49 2.27
C VAL A 77 -13.29 2.45 1.52
N TRP A 78 -14.57 2.10 1.46
CA TRP A 78 -15.61 2.92 0.86
C TRP A 78 -16.64 3.32 1.91
N GLY A 79 -17.15 4.55 1.79
CA GLY A 79 -18.20 5.09 2.65
C GLY A 79 -19.45 5.44 1.85
N ARG A 80 -20.63 5.03 2.34
CA ARG A 80 -21.92 5.47 1.82
C ARG A 80 -22.31 6.79 2.46
N VAL A 81 -22.51 7.82 1.64
CA VAL A 81 -22.74 9.18 2.11
C VAL A 81 -24.21 9.58 1.95
N GLU A 82 -24.79 10.01 3.05
CA GLU A 82 -26.03 10.78 3.06
C GLU A 82 -25.67 12.27 2.96
N TRP A 83 -25.72 12.79 1.75
CA TRP A 83 -25.37 14.19 1.48
C TRP A 83 -26.43 15.15 2.00
N THR A 84 -26.02 16.24 2.63
CA THR A 84 -26.88 17.40 2.80
C THR A 84 -27.26 17.99 1.44
N GLU A 85 -28.29 18.82 1.38
CA GLU A 85 -28.70 19.47 0.13
C GLU A 85 -27.54 20.30 -0.47
N LYS A 86 -26.85 21.09 0.38
CA LYS A 86 -25.68 21.89 -0.04
C LYS A 86 -24.50 21.01 -0.47
N GLY A 87 -24.17 19.99 0.29
CA GLY A 87 -23.09 19.05 -0.08
C GLY A 87 -23.34 18.38 -1.41
N ARG A 88 -24.56 17.92 -1.64
CA ARG A 88 -24.99 17.34 -2.92
C ARG A 88 -24.85 18.33 -4.07
N ALA A 89 -25.26 19.58 -3.87
CA ALA A 89 -25.16 20.63 -4.86
C ALA A 89 -23.71 20.94 -5.23
N HIS A 90 -22.83 21.14 -4.25
CA HIS A 90 -21.41 21.45 -4.46
C HIS A 90 -20.69 20.32 -5.21
N VAL A 91 -20.92 19.05 -4.82
CA VAL A 91 -20.32 17.88 -5.49
C VAL A 91 -20.88 17.73 -6.92
N ALA A 92 -22.19 17.92 -7.11
CA ALA A 92 -22.83 17.84 -8.44
C ALA A 92 -22.33 18.94 -9.39
N ALA A 93 -22.12 20.16 -8.88
CA ALA A 93 -21.55 21.29 -9.60
C ALA A 93 -20.03 21.16 -9.82
N ARG A 94 -19.38 20.18 -9.18
CA ARG A 94 -17.92 19.97 -9.18
C ARG A 94 -17.13 21.12 -8.55
N GLU A 95 -17.73 21.82 -7.64
CA GLU A 95 -17.03 22.81 -6.82
C GLU A 95 -16.03 22.13 -5.88
N TYR A 96 -16.37 20.91 -5.45
CA TYR A 96 -15.45 19.97 -4.76
C TYR A 96 -15.34 18.67 -5.57
N ARG A 97 -14.10 18.21 -5.78
CA ARG A 97 -13.81 17.05 -6.63
C ARG A 97 -13.22 15.85 -5.90
N TYR A 98 -12.64 16.05 -4.73
CA TYR A 98 -11.90 15.04 -4.01
C TYR A 98 -12.34 15.00 -2.54
N VAL A 99 -11.93 13.96 -1.87
CA VAL A 99 -12.05 13.84 -0.42
C VAL A 99 -10.67 13.66 0.21
N SER A 100 -10.57 14.03 1.47
CA SER A 100 -9.39 13.86 2.30
C SER A 100 -9.82 13.37 3.67
N PRO A 101 -9.48 12.13 4.09
CA PRO A 101 -9.82 11.63 5.42
C PRO A 101 -8.92 12.21 6.49
N VAL A 102 -9.48 12.41 7.69
CA VAL A 102 -8.76 12.54 8.95
C VAL A 102 -8.84 11.22 9.67
N TYR A 103 -7.71 10.74 10.18
CA TYR A 103 -7.59 9.40 10.72
C TYR A 103 -6.50 9.29 11.77
N TYR A 104 -6.70 8.38 12.70
CA TYR A 104 -5.66 7.94 13.62
C TYR A 104 -4.87 6.79 13.00
N TYR A 105 -3.56 6.77 13.23
CA TYR A 105 -2.67 5.69 12.82
C TYR A 105 -1.63 5.42 13.90
N ASP A 106 -1.09 4.22 13.92
CA ASP A 106 0.01 3.84 14.80
C ASP A 106 1.32 4.33 14.19
N GLU A 107 1.99 5.29 14.82
CA GLU A 107 3.19 5.93 14.28
C GLU A 107 4.32 4.96 13.93
N PRO A 108 4.67 3.95 14.77
CA PRO A 108 5.75 3.04 14.43
C PRO A 108 5.46 2.16 13.20
N SER A 109 4.22 1.73 12.99
CA SER A 109 3.85 0.80 11.93
C SER A 109 3.18 1.47 10.72
N GLY A 110 2.69 2.70 10.86
CA GLY A 110 1.86 3.36 9.86
C GLY A 110 0.45 2.77 9.69
N VAL A 111 0.05 1.82 10.54
CA VAL A 111 -1.24 1.12 10.43
C VAL A 111 -2.39 2.06 10.83
N ILE A 112 -3.33 2.25 9.91
CA ILE A 112 -4.52 3.07 10.15
C ILE A 112 -5.41 2.42 11.20
N GLN A 113 -5.77 3.19 12.24
CA GLN A 113 -6.56 2.73 13.36
C GLN A 113 -8.05 3.04 13.18
N SER A 114 -8.40 4.29 12.95
CA SER A 114 -9.80 4.70 12.79
C SER A 114 -9.94 5.96 11.96
N ILE A 115 -11.14 6.15 11.41
CA ILE A 115 -11.53 7.32 10.63
C ILE A 115 -12.26 8.27 11.57
N GLU A 116 -11.82 9.53 11.63
CA GLU A 116 -12.43 10.59 12.43
C GLU A 116 -13.45 11.39 11.62
N SER A 117 -13.03 11.90 10.47
CA SER A 117 -13.85 12.70 9.58
C SER A 117 -13.37 12.56 8.13
N VAL A 118 -14.14 13.06 7.17
CA VAL A 118 -13.75 13.14 5.77
C VAL A 118 -14.06 14.54 5.25
N ALA A 119 -13.08 15.24 4.70
CA ALA A 119 -13.31 16.55 4.10
C ALA A 119 -13.55 16.49 2.60
N LEU A 120 -14.52 17.25 2.10
CA LEU A 120 -14.58 17.69 0.71
C LEU A 120 -13.42 18.67 0.47
N THR A 121 -12.61 18.44 -0.56
CA THR A 121 -11.48 19.31 -0.88
C THR A 121 -11.13 19.30 -2.36
N ASN A 122 -10.36 20.29 -2.79
CA ASN A 122 -9.74 20.32 -4.12
C ASN A 122 -8.23 20.04 -4.07
N VAL A 123 -7.65 19.92 -2.85
CA VAL A 123 -6.23 19.62 -2.63
C VAL A 123 -6.09 18.41 -1.69
N PRO A 124 -6.44 17.20 -2.17
CA PRO A 124 -6.38 16.00 -1.33
C PRO A 124 -4.93 15.58 -1.07
N ASN A 125 -4.68 15.05 0.12
CA ASN A 125 -3.39 14.47 0.46
C ASN A 125 -3.21 13.05 -0.09
N LEU A 126 -4.29 12.27 -0.21
CA LEU A 126 -4.26 10.92 -0.75
C LEU A 126 -4.72 10.88 -2.21
N THR A 127 -4.12 9.99 -3.00
CA THR A 127 -4.55 9.77 -4.38
C THR A 127 -5.69 8.76 -4.39
N MET A 128 -6.91 9.25 -4.56
CA MET A 128 -8.14 8.47 -4.59
C MET A 128 -9.02 8.85 -5.79
N LYS A 129 -10.10 8.09 -6.00
CA LYS A 129 -11.06 8.38 -7.07
C LYS A 129 -11.76 9.72 -6.85
N ALA A 130 -11.86 10.52 -7.92
CA ALA A 130 -12.59 11.78 -7.86
C ALA A 130 -14.10 11.53 -7.69
N LEU A 131 -14.77 12.37 -6.87
CA LEU A 131 -16.21 12.27 -6.56
C LEU A 131 -17.11 12.31 -7.78
N ALA A 132 -16.77 13.12 -8.77
CA ALA A 132 -17.56 13.30 -10.00
C ALA A 132 -16.77 12.84 -11.23
N SER A 133 -16.07 11.71 -11.17
CA SER A 133 -15.58 11.09 -12.40
C SER A 133 -16.78 10.65 -13.22
N ARG A 134 -16.90 11.14 -14.46
CA ARG A 134 -17.83 10.59 -15.44
C ARG A 134 -17.50 9.12 -15.56
N GLY A 135 -18.39 8.29 -15.02
CA GLY A 135 -18.45 6.85 -15.11
C GLY A 135 -17.26 6.14 -15.74
N ALA A 136 -16.30 5.70 -14.91
CA ALA A 136 -15.52 4.53 -15.27
C ALA A 136 -16.40 3.25 -15.33
N ALA A 137 -17.70 3.36 -15.06
CA ALA A 137 -18.68 2.29 -15.24
C ALA A 137 -18.93 1.88 -16.70
N HIS A 138 -18.31 2.56 -17.69
CA HIS A 138 -18.45 2.23 -19.11
C HIS A 138 -17.14 1.89 -19.84
N LEU A 139 -16.05 1.64 -19.12
CA LEU A 139 -14.80 1.20 -19.76
C LEU A 139 -14.52 -0.31 -19.63
N PHE A 140 -15.41 -1.05 -19.02
CA PHE A 140 -15.41 -2.53 -19.08
C PHE A 140 -16.59 -3.05 -19.91
N THR A 141 -16.72 -2.58 -21.15
CA THR A 141 -17.35 -3.38 -22.20
C THR A 141 -16.40 -4.55 -22.48
N GLY A 142 -16.92 -5.75 -22.79
CA GLY A 142 -16.12 -6.99 -22.89
C GLY A 142 -14.85 -6.90 -23.73
N GLU A 143 -14.78 -5.98 -24.71
CA GLU A 143 -13.58 -5.72 -25.53
C GLU A 143 -12.45 -5.04 -24.73
N SER A 144 -12.76 -4.16 -23.77
CA SER A 144 -11.76 -3.48 -22.93
C SER A 144 -11.14 -4.42 -21.90
N SER A 145 -11.94 -5.35 -21.34
CA SER A 145 -11.45 -6.40 -20.44
C SER A 145 -10.50 -7.36 -21.14
N MET A 146 -10.82 -7.77 -22.37
CA MET A 146 -9.97 -8.65 -23.17
C MET A 146 -8.66 -7.97 -23.59
N SER A 147 -8.68 -6.68 -23.88
CA SER A 147 -7.47 -5.90 -24.18
C SER A 147 -6.57 -5.77 -22.94
N PHE A 148 -7.13 -5.50 -21.77
CA PHE A 148 -6.40 -5.44 -20.52
C PHE A 148 -5.81 -6.81 -20.13
N LEU A 149 -6.59 -7.89 -20.23
CA LEU A 149 -6.12 -9.25 -19.97
C LEU A 149 -4.99 -9.65 -20.92
N LYS A 150 -5.06 -9.31 -22.21
CA LYS A 150 -3.99 -9.55 -23.18
C LYS A 150 -2.70 -8.79 -22.82
N THR A 151 -2.83 -7.54 -22.42
CA THR A 151 -1.70 -6.72 -21.97
C THR A 151 -1.04 -7.33 -20.72
N LEU A 152 -1.86 -7.68 -19.73
CA LEU A 152 -1.38 -8.26 -18.47
C LEU A 152 -0.75 -9.64 -18.69
N ALA A 153 -1.36 -10.48 -19.55
CA ALA A 153 -0.83 -11.77 -19.95
C ALA A 153 0.55 -11.64 -20.62
N SER A 154 0.70 -10.66 -21.51
CA SER A 154 1.98 -10.35 -22.16
C SER A 154 3.06 -9.96 -21.16
N VAL A 155 2.75 -9.12 -20.18
CA VAL A 155 3.69 -8.70 -19.13
C VAL A 155 4.11 -9.87 -18.24
N LEU A 156 3.17 -10.78 -17.94
CA LEU A 156 3.40 -11.95 -17.10
C LEU A 156 3.97 -13.17 -17.88
N GLY A 157 4.21 -13.01 -19.18
CA GLY A 157 4.75 -14.08 -20.01
C GLY A 157 3.78 -15.23 -20.28
N VAL A 158 2.47 -15.00 -20.10
CA VAL A 158 1.44 -16.00 -20.44
C VAL A 158 1.28 -16.06 -21.95
N THR A 159 1.67 -17.18 -22.54
CA THR A 159 1.60 -17.42 -23.99
C THR A 159 0.30 -18.12 -24.35
N GLY A 160 -0.46 -17.55 -25.30
CA GLY A 160 -1.72 -18.11 -25.80
C GLY A 160 -2.50 -17.07 -26.61
N ALA A 161 -3.29 -17.52 -27.59
CA ALA A 161 -4.05 -16.62 -28.45
C ALA A 161 -5.15 -15.89 -27.70
N GLU A 162 -5.70 -16.50 -26.66
CA GLU A 162 -6.72 -15.92 -25.78
C GLU A 162 -6.41 -16.23 -24.31
N PRO A 163 -5.76 -15.29 -23.57
CA PRO A 163 -5.45 -15.50 -22.17
C PRO A 163 -6.76 -15.47 -21.34
N THR A 164 -6.92 -16.47 -20.48
CA THR A 164 -8.02 -16.49 -19.51
C THR A 164 -7.62 -15.77 -18.22
N GLU A 165 -8.58 -15.25 -17.49
CA GLU A 165 -8.36 -14.61 -16.19
C GLU A 165 -7.65 -15.55 -15.21
N ALA A 166 -8.04 -16.84 -15.19
CA ALA A 166 -7.41 -17.86 -14.36
C ALA A 166 -5.93 -18.09 -14.71
N ALA A 167 -5.56 -18.06 -16.00
CA ALA A 167 -4.17 -18.22 -16.43
C ALA A 167 -3.31 -17.00 -16.02
N VAL A 168 -3.85 -15.81 -16.15
CA VAL A 168 -3.19 -14.56 -15.73
C VAL A 168 -3.02 -14.52 -14.21
N GLU A 169 -4.05 -14.91 -13.45
CA GLU A 169 -4.00 -14.99 -11.99
C GLU A 169 -2.95 -16.02 -11.51
N ALA A 170 -2.92 -17.19 -12.13
CA ALA A 170 -1.93 -18.24 -11.82
C ALA A 170 -0.49 -17.76 -12.08
N ALA A 171 -0.24 -17.08 -13.20
CA ALA A 171 1.06 -16.50 -13.51
C ALA A 171 1.46 -15.40 -12.53
N ALA A 172 0.52 -14.53 -12.13
CA ALA A 172 0.77 -13.50 -11.13
C ALA A 172 1.12 -14.10 -9.76
N ARG A 173 0.39 -15.14 -9.33
CA ARG A 173 0.69 -15.86 -8.09
C ARG A 173 2.06 -16.54 -8.12
N SER A 174 2.44 -17.17 -9.24
CA SER A 174 3.76 -17.78 -9.41
C SER A 174 4.86 -16.72 -9.27
N LEU A 175 4.71 -15.57 -9.93
CA LEU A 175 5.68 -14.48 -9.84
C LEU A 175 5.87 -13.96 -8.42
N VAL A 176 4.79 -13.86 -7.65
CA VAL A 176 4.85 -13.46 -6.23
C VAL A 176 5.57 -14.52 -5.40
N GLN A 177 5.30 -15.81 -5.63
CA GLN A 177 5.98 -16.91 -4.94
C GLN A 177 7.48 -16.94 -5.27
N ASP A 178 7.83 -16.77 -6.55
CA ASP A 178 9.22 -16.72 -7.00
C ASP A 178 9.97 -15.52 -6.39
N ALA A 179 9.33 -14.36 -6.30
CA ALA A 179 9.89 -13.18 -5.64
C ALA A 179 10.13 -13.43 -4.13
N HIS A 180 9.20 -14.10 -3.44
CA HIS A 180 9.39 -14.48 -2.04
C HIS A 180 10.51 -15.51 -1.88
N GLY A 181 10.57 -16.50 -2.75
CA GLY A 181 11.65 -17.51 -2.78
C GLY A 181 13.02 -16.85 -3.01
N MET A 182 13.11 -15.94 -3.95
CA MET A 182 14.34 -15.18 -4.23
C MET A 182 14.78 -14.33 -3.03
N LYS A 183 13.83 -13.65 -2.37
CA LYS A 183 14.10 -12.87 -1.15
C LYS A 183 14.63 -13.75 -0.01
N ALA A 184 14.04 -14.93 0.18
CA ALA A 184 14.49 -15.89 1.19
C ALA A 184 15.90 -16.43 0.86
N ALA A 185 16.17 -16.77 -0.41
CA ALA A 185 17.48 -17.22 -0.86
C ALA A 185 18.55 -16.14 -0.69
N MET A 186 18.25 -14.89 -1.01
CA MET A 186 19.14 -13.74 -0.80
C MET A 186 19.45 -13.54 0.69
N SER A 187 18.46 -13.68 1.56
CA SER A 187 18.65 -13.59 3.02
C SER A 187 19.57 -14.69 3.53
N LEU A 188 19.39 -15.93 3.08
CA LEU A 188 20.25 -17.05 3.43
C LEU A 188 21.68 -16.85 2.91
N MET A 189 21.85 -16.40 1.68
CA MET A 189 23.15 -16.06 1.13
C MET A 189 23.84 -14.95 1.93
N ALA A 190 23.11 -13.89 2.30
CA ALA A 190 23.64 -12.79 3.11
C ALA A 190 24.18 -13.29 4.46
N GLN A 191 23.46 -14.20 5.12
CA GLN A 191 23.91 -14.83 6.34
C GLN A 191 25.17 -15.70 6.13
N THR A 192 25.19 -16.47 5.03
CA THR A 192 26.31 -17.39 4.72
C THR A 192 27.61 -16.62 4.44
N VAL A 193 27.56 -15.54 3.68
CA VAL A 193 28.73 -14.74 3.32
C VAL A 193 29.01 -13.59 4.30
N ARG A 194 28.19 -13.45 5.34
CA ARG A 194 28.25 -12.36 6.33
C ARG A 194 28.22 -10.99 5.66
N ALA A 195 27.30 -10.79 4.72
CA ALA A 195 27.07 -9.51 4.10
C ALA A 195 26.49 -8.51 5.10
N ASP A 196 26.92 -7.23 5.00
CA ASP A 196 26.41 -6.16 5.89
C ASP A 196 24.94 -5.84 5.64
N ASP A 197 24.47 -6.10 4.42
CA ASP A 197 23.07 -5.96 4.02
C ASP A 197 22.66 -7.12 3.08
N GLY A 198 21.36 -7.37 2.99
CA GLY A 198 20.77 -8.40 2.12
C GLY A 198 20.47 -7.94 0.70
N THR A 199 20.99 -6.78 0.27
CA THR A 199 20.78 -6.27 -1.09
C THR A 199 21.62 -7.04 -2.12
N PRO A 200 21.20 -7.11 -3.39
CA PRO A 200 22.02 -7.72 -4.45
C PRO A 200 23.42 -7.16 -4.53
N ALA A 201 23.58 -5.85 -4.35
CA ALA A 201 24.89 -5.17 -4.37
C ALA A 201 25.76 -5.57 -3.18
N GLY A 202 25.17 -5.62 -1.97
CA GLY A 202 25.86 -6.05 -0.76
C GLY A 202 26.31 -7.51 -0.83
N LEU A 203 25.48 -8.39 -1.39
CA LEU A 203 25.85 -9.80 -1.61
C LEU A 203 27.02 -9.95 -2.58
N VAL A 204 27.00 -9.25 -3.71
CA VAL A 204 28.10 -9.26 -4.68
C VAL A 204 29.40 -8.81 -4.02
N LYS A 205 29.38 -7.71 -3.26
CA LYS A 205 30.53 -7.19 -2.53
C LYS A 205 31.07 -8.20 -1.50
N ALA A 206 30.17 -8.85 -0.76
CA ALA A 206 30.55 -9.86 0.25
C ALA A 206 31.19 -11.10 -0.40
N VAL A 207 30.61 -11.61 -1.50
CA VAL A 207 31.18 -12.74 -2.27
C VAL A 207 32.55 -12.39 -2.84
N GLN A 208 32.73 -11.22 -3.41
CA GLN A 208 34.05 -10.74 -3.88
C GLN A 208 35.08 -10.67 -2.74
N SER A 209 34.66 -10.22 -1.55
CA SER A 209 35.54 -10.18 -0.37
C SER A 209 35.95 -11.58 0.10
N VAL A 210 35.03 -12.56 0.07
CA VAL A 210 35.32 -13.95 0.40
C VAL A 210 36.27 -14.56 -0.64
N ALA A 211 36.03 -14.34 -1.93
CA ALA A 211 36.90 -14.82 -3.00
C ALA A 211 38.32 -14.24 -2.89
N ALA A 212 38.46 -12.95 -2.64
CA ALA A 212 39.78 -12.31 -2.47
C ALA A 212 40.54 -12.85 -1.25
N ARG A 213 39.84 -13.24 -0.18
CA ARG A 213 40.47 -13.89 0.99
C ARG A 213 40.88 -15.34 0.69
N ALA A 214 40.11 -16.07 -0.13
CA ALA A 214 40.45 -17.42 -0.56
C ALA A 214 41.68 -17.46 -1.48
N GLU A 215 41.86 -16.45 -2.33
CA GLU A 215 43.04 -16.32 -3.20
C GLU A 215 44.31 -15.92 -2.46
N ARG A 216 44.17 -15.30 -1.30
CA ARG A 216 45.31 -14.92 -0.42
C ARG A 216 45.03 -15.39 1.02
N PRO A 217 45.15 -16.68 1.30
CA PRO A 217 44.99 -17.17 2.66
C PRO A 217 46.07 -16.57 3.55
N ASP A 218 45.67 -16.11 4.73
CA ASP A 218 46.60 -15.62 5.73
C ASP A 218 47.31 -16.82 6.34
N VAL A 219 48.45 -17.18 5.75
CA VAL A 219 49.27 -18.35 6.16
C VAL A 219 49.79 -18.23 7.58
N SER A 220 49.83 -17.02 8.16
CA SER A 220 50.22 -16.82 9.55
C SER A 220 49.28 -17.47 10.58
N ARG A 221 48.06 -17.78 10.14
CA ARG A 221 47.00 -18.43 10.95
C ARG A 221 47.04 -19.97 10.88
N TYR A 222 47.86 -20.55 10.05
CA TYR A 222 48.01 -22.01 9.91
C TYR A 222 49.27 -22.47 10.60
N VAL A 223 49.13 -23.42 11.50
CA VAL A 223 50.29 -24.09 12.10
C VAL A 223 50.88 -25.02 11.03
N PRO A 224 52.18 -24.94 10.73
CA PRO A 224 52.82 -25.85 9.80
C PRO A 224 52.55 -27.31 10.22
N VAL A 225 52.30 -28.18 9.23
CA VAL A 225 52.00 -29.60 9.47
C VAL A 225 53.11 -30.29 10.32
N GLU A 226 54.33 -29.89 10.11
CA GLU A 226 55.49 -30.37 10.86
C GLU A 226 55.42 -30.03 12.35
N THR A 227 54.96 -28.79 12.68
CA THR A 227 54.74 -28.37 14.07
C THR A 227 53.56 -29.11 14.69
N PHE A 228 52.47 -29.32 13.93
CA PHE A 228 51.31 -30.08 14.38
C PHE A 228 51.67 -31.54 14.66
N ASN A 229 52.44 -32.18 13.77
CA ASN A 229 52.89 -33.56 13.94
C ASN A 229 53.88 -33.73 15.10
N ALA A 230 54.75 -32.73 15.35
CA ALA A 230 55.69 -32.76 16.46
C ALA A 230 54.99 -32.74 17.83
N VAL A 231 53.88 -31.92 17.94
CA VAL A 231 53.10 -31.83 19.19
C VAL A 231 52.29 -33.09 19.48
N ASN A 232 51.86 -33.83 18.45
CA ASN A 232 51.07 -35.07 18.63
C ASN A 232 51.90 -36.36 18.66
N ALA A 233 53.24 -36.26 18.62
CA ALA A 233 54.16 -37.42 18.65
C ALA A 233 54.75 -37.68 20.06
N GLU A 234 54.42 -36.83 21.05
CA GLU A 234 54.68 -37.04 22.47
C GLU A 234 53.42 -37.63 23.17
#